data_ff2809e97b6dacd2649e8dfd03d64732
#
_entry.id   ff2809e97b6dacd2649e8dfd03d64732
#
_cell.length_a   1.000
_cell.length_b   1.000
_cell.length_c   1.000
_cell.angle_alpha   90.00
_cell.angle_beta   90.00
_cell.angle_gamma   90.00
#
_symmetry.space_group_name_H-M   'P 1'
#
loop_
_entity.id
_entity.type
_entity.pdbx_description
1 polymer ?
#
loop_
_entity_poly.entity_id
_entity_poly.type
_entity_poly.pdbx_seq_one_letter_code
_entity_poly.pdbx_strand_id
1 'polypeptide(L)'
;MPSSAARSLALAFGLALAAGLPAGRAVIFYSTSDPSYNTTAPTGSLANSGWQWVGTWEGFTGTPIAPNYFLAARHIGGAVGDPFVFDGVTYTAAAFFDDSASDLRIVQVNGSFPTWAPLYLGSSEVGSGLVVYGYGLSRGAAVYSGTRLAGWQWGSNNGVLRWGQNTIVATINGGSYWGQLLYAVFTAGGGANGCDLAQGDSSGPVFINDGTGWKLAGIAAAVDGPFNTTDTGGGFDAAIFDARGLYIWNSDTQEWQQIPNGPEPEATGFYATQVSVRASWIQSVIPSEPVGDAPLFSGPGLALLACLLLGTGAYMARGRSCIGESGWIR
;
A
#
# COMPACT_ATOMS: atom_id res chain seq x y z
N MET A 1 -13.10 18.34 -27.39
CA MET A 1 -13.52 17.53 -26.22
C MET A 1 -13.52 16.09 -26.69
N PRO A 2 -12.58 15.25 -26.25
CA PRO A 2 -12.63 13.81 -26.56
C PRO A 2 -13.59 13.15 -25.57
N SER A 3 -14.51 12.38 -26.09
CA SER A 3 -15.50 11.59 -25.36
C SER A 3 -14.79 10.53 -24.51
N SER A 4 -15.07 10.54 -23.19
CA SER A 4 -14.71 9.44 -22.29
C SER A 4 -15.51 8.20 -22.70
N ALA A 5 -14.92 7.33 -23.51
CA ALA A 5 -15.41 5.97 -23.65
C ALA A 5 -15.17 5.26 -22.31
N ALA A 6 -16.24 4.94 -21.61
CA ALA A 6 -16.22 4.10 -20.45
C ALA A 6 -15.63 2.74 -20.86
N ARG A 7 -14.39 2.47 -20.47
CA ARG A 7 -13.73 1.18 -20.67
C ARG A 7 -14.32 0.23 -19.64
N SER A 8 -15.19 -0.68 -20.06
CA SER A 8 -15.51 -1.87 -19.28
C SER A 8 -14.28 -2.79 -19.34
N LEU A 9 -13.46 -2.75 -18.31
CA LEU A 9 -12.27 -3.62 -18.19
C LEU A 9 -12.77 -4.92 -17.57
N ALA A 10 -12.83 -5.99 -18.37
CA ALA A 10 -13.05 -7.33 -17.87
C ALA A 10 -11.78 -7.84 -17.21
N LEU A 11 -11.76 -7.94 -15.88
CA LEU A 11 -10.65 -8.51 -15.12
C LEU A 11 -10.63 -10.03 -15.33
N ALA A 12 -9.70 -10.52 -16.15
CA ALA A 12 -9.44 -11.95 -16.29
C ALA A 12 -8.48 -12.42 -15.19
N PHE A 13 -8.94 -13.33 -14.34
CA PHE A 13 -8.13 -14.01 -13.34
C PHE A 13 -7.87 -15.45 -13.72
N GLY A 14 -6.62 -15.75 -14.07
CA GLY A 14 -6.09 -17.10 -14.06
C GLY A 14 -5.58 -17.45 -12.67
N LEU A 15 -6.36 -18.12 -11.83
CA LEU A 15 -5.90 -18.69 -10.57
C LEU A 15 -5.06 -19.95 -10.87
N ALA A 16 -3.76 -19.79 -11.08
CA ALA A 16 -2.84 -20.91 -11.12
C ALA A 16 -2.44 -21.30 -9.69
N LEU A 17 -3.03 -22.37 -9.19
CA LEU A 17 -2.59 -23.04 -7.96
C LEU A 17 -1.26 -23.73 -8.25
N ALA A 18 -0.14 -23.07 -7.96
CA ALA A 18 1.19 -23.65 -8.09
C ALA A 18 1.66 -24.19 -6.74
N ALA A 19 1.66 -25.53 -6.61
CA ALA A 19 2.35 -26.21 -5.54
C ALA A 19 3.87 -26.02 -5.68
N GLY A 20 4.51 -25.49 -4.63
CA GLY A 20 5.92 -25.63 -4.33
C GLY A 20 6.91 -25.15 -5.38
N LEU A 21 7.20 -23.84 -5.44
CA LEU A 21 8.34 -23.29 -6.18
C LEU A 21 9.32 -22.58 -5.25
N PRO A 22 10.63 -22.64 -5.56
CA PRO A 22 11.64 -21.92 -4.79
C PRO A 22 11.53 -20.41 -4.98
N ALA A 23 11.93 -19.73 -3.95
CA ALA A 23 11.92 -18.31 -3.67
C ALA A 23 12.29 -17.36 -4.84
N GLY A 24 11.65 -16.22 -4.89
CA GLY A 24 11.69 -15.31 -5.95
C GLY A 24 11.69 -13.81 -5.74
N ARG A 25 11.47 -12.90 -6.69
CA ARG A 25 11.76 -11.45 -6.69
C ARG A 25 10.51 -10.59 -6.84
N ALA A 26 10.42 -9.46 -6.13
CA ALA A 26 9.28 -8.56 -6.09
C ALA A 26 9.42 -7.38 -7.05
N VAL A 27 8.31 -6.79 -7.50
CA VAL A 27 8.18 -5.51 -8.21
C VAL A 27 9.03 -5.39 -9.48
N ILE A 28 8.42 -5.09 -10.62
CA ILE A 28 9.09 -4.95 -11.92
C ILE A 28 9.42 -3.49 -12.18
N PHE A 29 10.71 -3.16 -12.28
CA PHE A 29 11.17 -1.80 -12.56
C PHE A 29 11.36 -1.55 -14.06
N TYR A 30 11.00 -0.31 -14.49
CA TYR A 30 11.35 0.14 -15.82
C TYR A 30 12.87 0.30 -15.98
N SER A 31 13.53 0.90 -15.00
CA SER A 31 14.92 1.34 -15.06
C SER A 31 15.95 0.22 -14.99
N THR A 32 15.64 -0.90 -14.32
CA THR A 32 16.64 -1.94 -14.02
C THR A 32 16.03 -3.34 -13.87
N SER A 33 16.83 -4.36 -14.16
CA SER A 33 16.60 -5.75 -13.80
C SER A 33 17.48 -6.22 -12.63
N ASP A 34 18.18 -5.30 -11.95
CA ASP A 34 19.07 -5.63 -10.83
C ASP A 34 18.27 -6.29 -9.69
N PRO A 35 18.63 -7.51 -9.29
CA PRO A 35 17.94 -8.23 -8.23
C PRO A 35 18.10 -7.62 -6.83
N SER A 36 19.08 -6.78 -6.59
CA SER A 36 19.33 -6.12 -5.32
C SER A 36 18.68 -4.74 -5.21
N TYR A 37 18.06 -4.27 -6.30
CA TYR A 37 17.50 -2.92 -6.33
C TYR A 37 16.28 -2.80 -5.40
N ASN A 38 16.26 -1.75 -4.56
CA ASN A 38 15.19 -1.44 -3.60
C ASN A 38 14.84 -2.58 -2.61
N THR A 39 15.86 -3.33 -2.17
CA THR A 39 15.72 -4.42 -1.18
C THR A 39 15.96 -3.97 0.27
N THR A 40 16.16 -2.68 0.49
CA THR A 40 16.31 -2.05 1.81
C THR A 40 15.32 -0.90 1.96
N ALA A 41 15.07 -0.48 3.19
CA ALA A 41 14.11 0.59 3.47
C ALA A 41 14.39 1.86 2.66
N PRO A 42 13.35 2.53 2.12
CA PRO A 42 13.50 3.80 1.44
C PRO A 42 14.13 4.88 2.32
N THR A 43 14.93 5.76 1.71
CA THR A 43 15.64 6.84 2.40
C THR A 43 15.27 8.22 1.82
N GLY A 44 15.79 9.30 2.41
CA GLY A 44 15.55 10.66 1.94
C GLY A 44 14.08 11.07 2.04
N SER A 45 13.51 11.62 0.98
CA SER A 45 12.09 12.02 0.92
C SER A 45 11.10 10.85 1.00
N LEU A 46 11.57 9.63 0.78
CA LEU A 46 10.78 8.40 0.88
C LEU A 46 10.97 7.67 2.21
N ALA A 47 11.76 8.21 3.14
CA ALA A 47 11.90 7.63 4.46
C ALA A 47 10.52 7.50 5.14
N ASN A 48 10.34 6.39 5.85
CA ASN A 48 9.08 6.05 6.54
C ASN A 48 7.85 5.91 5.62
N SER A 49 8.04 5.63 4.32
CA SER A 49 6.94 5.47 3.37
C SER A 49 6.17 4.15 3.48
N GLY A 50 6.42 3.34 4.50
CA GLY A 50 5.64 2.13 4.77
C GLY A 50 6.47 0.87 5.05
N TRP A 51 7.77 0.84 4.73
CA TRP A 51 8.65 -0.33 4.97
C TRP A 51 8.53 -0.88 6.38
N GLN A 52 8.48 -0.01 7.37
CA GLN A 52 8.37 -0.34 8.80
C GLN A 52 7.04 -0.98 9.19
N TRP A 53 6.06 -1.05 8.30
CA TRP A 53 4.74 -1.64 8.53
C TRP A 53 4.46 -2.85 7.63
N VAL A 54 5.48 -3.39 6.95
CA VAL A 54 5.32 -4.57 6.10
C VAL A 54 5.67 -5.82 6.89
N GLY A 55 4.70 -6.70 7.08
CA GLY A 55 4.89 -8.05 7.60
C GLY A 55 4.74 -9.11 6.51
N THR A 56 5.05 -10.36 6.84
CA THR A 56 4.91 -11.52 5.95
C THR A 56 3.72 -12.37 6.37
N TRP A 57 2.81 -12.63 5.42
CA TRP A 57 1.61 -13.44 5.58
C TRP A 57 1.43 -14.34 4.35
N GLU A 58 1.33 -15.67 4.54
CA GLU A 58 1.08 -16.66 3.46
C GLU A 58 2.04 -16.55 2.26
N GLY A 59 3.29 -16.13 2.48
CA GLY A 59 4.26 -15.89 1.40
C GLY A 59 4.08 -14.56 0.66
N PHE A 60 3.10 -13.76 1.07
CA PHE A 60 2.81 -12.40 0.61
C PHE A 60 3.06 -11.40 1.74
N THR A 61 2.47 -10.23 1.64
CA THR A 61 2.54 -9.22 2.69
C THR A 61 1.26 -9.12 3.50
N GLY A 62 1.39 -8.61 4.73
CA GLY A 62 0.30 -8.13 5.56
C GLY A 62 0.73 -6.85 6.26
N THR A 63 -0.20 -5.94 6.51
CA THR A 63 0.11 -4.61 7.04
C THR A 63 -0.61 -4.38 8.36
N PRO A 64 0.08 -4.33 9.51
CA PRO A 64 -0.52 -3.91 10.77
C PRO A 64 -1.24 -2.57 10.65
N ILE A 65 -2.47 -2.48 11.14
CA ILE A 65 -3.32 -1.28 11.10
C ILE A 65 -3.90 -0.90 12.47
N ALA A 66 -3.69 -1.77 13.47
CA ALA A 66 -4.06 -1.52 14.87
C ALA A 66 -3.22 -2.47 15.76
N PRO A 67 -3.26 -2.34 17.10
CA PRO A 67 -2.38 -3.08 18.01
C PRO A 67 -2.32 -4.61 17.78
N ASN A 68 -3.42 -5.23 17.37
CA ASN A 68 -3.48 -6.68 17.13
C ASN A 68 -4.28 -7.03 15.86
N TYR A 69 -4.36 -6.10 14.90
CA TYR A 69 -5.02 -6.32 13.62
C TYR A 69 -4.10 -5.94 12.46
N PHE A 70 -4.04 -6.77 11.43
CA PHE A 70 -3.42 -6.42 10.16
C PHE A 70 -4.41 -6.55 9.00
N LEU A 71 -4.16 -5.78 7.94
CA LEU A 71 -4.92 -5.78 6.70
C LEU A 71 -4.16 -6.59 5.65
N ALA A 72 -4.89 -7.40 4.89
CA ALA A 72 -4.38 -8.21 3.77
C ALA A 72 -5.42 -8.29 2.65
N ALA A 73 -5.01 -8.78 1.48
CA ALA A 73 -5.94 -9.18 0.44
C ALA A 73 -6.60 -10.51 0.81
N ARG A 74 -7.93 -10.61 0.62
CA ARG A 74 -8.68 -11.83 0.94
C ARG A 74 -8.30 -13.01 0.04
N HIS A 75 -8.01 -12.75 -1.24
CA HIS A 75 -7.74 -13.80 -2.23
C HIS A 75 -6.45 -14.59 -1.96
N ILE A 76 -5.52 -14.09 -1.14
CA ILE A 76 -4.29 -14.83 -0.81
C ILE A 76 -4.52 -15.95 0.22
N GLY A 77 -5.71 -16.02 0.82
CA GLY A 77 -6.09 -17.11 1.73
C GLY A 77 -5.61 -16.95 3.16
N GLY A 78 -5.13 -18.04 3.74
CA GLY A 78 -4.71 -18.20 5.13
C GLY A 78 -5.79 -18.81 6.03
N ALA A 79 -5.39 -19.29 7.21
CA ALA A 79 -6.23 -19.92 8.21
C ALA A 79 -5.95 -19.40 9.62
N VAL A 80 -6.91 -19.56 10.54
CA VAL A 80 -6.67 -19.35 11.97
C VAL A 80 -5.60 -20.33 12.44
N GLY A 81 -4.61 -19.83 13.17
CA GLY A 81 -3.43 -20.57 13.57
C GLY A 81 -2.18 -20.31 12.70
N ASP A 82 -2.35 -19.77 11.51
CA ASP A 82 -1.20 -19.47 10.61
C ASP A 82 -0.33 -18.33 11.16
N PRO A 83 0.99 -18.36 10.85
CA PRO A 83 1.93 -17.39 11.36
C PRO A 83 1.91 -16.09 10.54
N PHE A 84 1.86 -14.96 11.20
CA PHE A 84 2.18 -13.64 10.68
C PHE A 84 3.50 -13.17 11.24
N VAL A 85 4.49 -12.89 10.41
CA VAL A 85 5.81 -12.40 10.86
C VAL A 85 5.91 -10.89 10.64
N PHE A 86 6.13 -10.16 11.74
CA PHE A 86 6.28 -8.71 11.70
C PHE A 86 7.37 -8.25 12.67
N ASP A 87 8.30 -7.43 12.18
CA ASP A 87 9.46 -6.92 12.94
C ASP A 87 10.25 -8.05 13.65
N GLY A 88 10.45 -9.17 12.94
CA GLY A 88 11.16 -10.34 13.45
C GLY A 88 10.40 -11.17 14.48
N VAL A 89 9.17 -10.78 14.85
CA VAL A 89 8.30 -11.50 15.79
C VAL A 89 7.23 -12.27 15.02
N THR A 90 6.97 -13.52 15.43
CA THR A 90 5.89 -14.33 14.89
C THR A 90 4.64 -14.20 15.76
N TYR A 91 3.55 -13.78 15.14
CA TYR A 91 2.21 -13.72 15.71
C TYR A 91 1.36 -14.84 15.13
N THR A 92 0.31 -15.26 15.83
CA THR A 92 -0.60 -16.31 15.36
C THR A 92 -1.95 -15.71 15.02
N ALA A 93 -2.45 -15.96 13.82
CA ALA A 93 -3.79 -15.55 13.41
C ALA A 93 -4.87 -16.15 14.32
N ALA A 94 -5.76 -15.31 14.85
CA ALA A 94 -6.79 -15.68 15.82
C ALA A 94 -8.19 -15.60 15.26
N ALA A 95 -8.48 -14.62 14.37
CA ALA A 95 -9.77 -14.46 13.73
C ALA A 95 -9.64 -13.71 12.39
N PHE A 96 -10.60 -13.95 11.50
CA PHE A 96 -10.70 -13.31 10.18
C PHE A 96 -12.00 -12.54 10.04
N PHE A 97 -11.88 -11.38 9.41
CA PHE A 97 -13.00 -10.50 9.07
C PHE A 97 -12.88 -10.15 7.59
N ASP A 98 -13.70 -10.80 6.77
CA ASP A 98 -13.73 -10.55 5.34
C ASP A 98 -14.69 -9.42 5.01
N ASP A 99 -14.24 -8.50 4.17
CA ASP A 99 -15.13 -7.49 3.61
C ASP A 99 -16.01 -8.12 2.51
N SER A 100 -17.33 -8.05 2.68
CA SER A 100 -18.28 -8.60 1.70
C SER A 100 -18.34 -7.80 0.39
N ALA A 101 -17.77 -6.61 0.34
CA ALA A 101 -17.86 -5.68 -0.80
C ALA A 101 -16.48 -5.30 -1.38
N SER A 102 -15.41 -5.99 -0.96
CA SER A 102 -14.09 -5.84 -1.54
C SER A 102 -13.19 -7.05 -1.26
N ASP A 103 -11.99 -7.03 -1.83
CA ASP A 103 -10.96 -8.05 -1.60
C ASP A 103 -10.15 -7.81 -0.32
N LEU A 104 -10.68 -7.08 0.64
CA LEU A 104 -9.98 -6.84 1.91
C LEU A 104 -10.34 -7.89 2.96
N ARG A 105 -9.34 -8.27 3.73
CA ARG A 105 -9.44 -9.08 4.94
C ARG A 105 -8.71 -8.42 6.08
N ILE A 106 -9.36 -8.26 7.23
CA ILE A 106 -8.67 -7.96 8.49
C ILE A 106 -8.43 -9.26 9.23
N VAL A 107 -7.20 -9.44 9.70
CA VAL A 107 -6.81 -10.59 10.52
C VAL A 107 -6.47 -10.08 11.91
N GLN A 108 -7.13 -10.66 12.92
CA GLN A 108 -6.75 -10.46 14.31
C GLN A 108 -5.67 -11.47 14.69
N VAL A 109 -4.66 -11.04 15.44
CA VAL A 109 -3.59 -11.92 15.94
C VAL A 109 -3.59 -12.00 17.47
N ASN A 110 -2.99 -13.07 17.99
CA ASN A 110 -2.62 -13.16 19.40
C ASN A 110 -1.37 -12.30 19.65
N GLY A 111 -1.44 -11.39 20.61
CA GLY A 111 -0.37 -10.46 20.93
C GLY A 111 -0.66 -9.03 20.48
N SER A 112 0.35 -8.17 20.51
CA SER A 112 0.22 -6.76 20.13
C SER A 112 1.44 -6.32 19.32
N PHE A 113 1.21 -5.65 18.21
CA PHE A 113 2.25 -5.06 17.37
C PHE A 113 2.89 -3.85 18.06
N PRO A 114 4.19 -3.63 17.89
CA PRO A 114 4.88 -2.44 18.44
C PRO A 114 4.49 -1.15 17.71
N THR A 115 4.04 -1.25 16.45
CA THR A 115 3.63 -0.13 15.59
C THR A 115 2.70 -0.61 14.49
N TRP A 116 1.93 0.31 13.91
CA TRP A 116 1.00 0.04 12.80
C TRP A 116 0.87 1.23 11.86
N ALA A 117 0.43 0.98 10.64
CA ALA A 117 0.25 1.97 9.60
C ALA A 117 -0.97 2.85 9.86
N PRO A 118 -0.85 4.18 9.77
CA PRO A 118 -2.01 5.05 9.71
C PRO A 118 -2.74 4.85 8.38
N LEU A 119 -4.08 4.85 8.41
CA LEU A 119 -4.91 4.72 7.22
C LEU A 119 -5.09 6.06 6.52
N TYR A 120 -5.06 6.06 5.18
CA TYR A 120 -5.53 7.18 4.39
C TYR A 120 -7.07 7.15 4.34
N LEU A 121 -7.69 8.18 4.84
CA LEU A 121 -9.15 8.30 4.95
C LEU A 121 -9.70 9.47 4.12
N GLY A 122 -8.86 10.09 3.28
CA GLY A 122 -9.25 11.17 2.37
C GLY A 122 -9.91 10.64 1.09
N SER A 123 -10.10 11.54 0.12
CA SER A 123 -10.72 11.24 -1.18
C SER A 123 -9.89 11.79 -2.36
N SER A 124 -8.60 12.05 -2.16
CA SER A 124 -7.73 12.70 -3.14
C SER A 124 -6.55 11.81 -3.52
N GLU A 125 -6.81 10.51 -3.72
CA GLU A 125 -5.78 9.54 -4.10
C GLU A 125 -5.31 9.75 -5.53
N VAL A 126 -6.22 10.07 -6.46
CA VAL A 126 -5.89 10.28 -7.88
C VAL A 126 -4.96 11.48 -8.05
N GLY A 127 -3.86 11.27 -8.75
CA GLY A 127 -2.76 12.22 -8.90
C GLY A 127 -1.68 12.12 -7.82
N SER A 128 -1.90 11.34 -6.76
CA SER A 128 -0.91 11.15 -5.71
C SER A 128 0.19 10.19 -6.13
N GLY A 129 1.45 10.57 -5.86
CA GLY A 129 2.58 9.65 -5.90
C GLY A 129 2.46 8.60 -4.81
N LEU A 130 2.75 7.35 -5.16
CA LEU A 130 2.67 6.22 -4.25
C LEU A 130 4.01 5.51 -4.07
N VAL A 131 4.13 4.78 -2.95
CA VAL A 131 5.13 3.72 -2.75
C VAL A 131 4.38 2.41 -2.49
N VAL A 132 4.79 1.35 -3.20
CA VAL A 132 4.20 0.01 -3.09
C VAL A 132 5.27 -1.00 -2.73
N TYR A 133 4.88 -2.05 -2.02
CA TYR A 133 5.77 -3.12 -1.51
C TYR A 133 5.25 -4.48 -1.94
N GLY A 134 6.16 -5.44 -2.17
CA GLY A 134 5.76 -6.79 -2.48
C GLY A 134 6.90 -7.80 -2.51
N TYR A 135 6.53 -9.07 -2.71
CA TYR A 135 7.40 -10.25 -2.84
C TYR A 135 7.27 -10.93 -4.20
N GLY A 136 6.67 -10.29 -5.22
CA GLY A 136 6.29 -10.88 -6.50
C GLY A 136 7.42 -11.30 -7.41
N LEU A 137 7.12 -11.44 -8.71
CA LEU A 137 8.06 -11.87 -9.73
C LEU A 137 8.92 -10.71 -10.24
N SER A 138 10.14 -11.05 -10.70
CA SER A 138 11.08 -10.06 -11.24
C SER A 138 10.80 -9.73 -12.70
N ARG A 139 11.53 -8.74 -13.21
CA ARG A 139 11.64 -8.46 -14.63
C ARG A 139 12.30 -9.65 -15.36
N GLY A 140 11.57 -10.23 -16.32
CA GLY A 140 12.00 -11.33 -17.16
C GLY A 140 12.42 -10.90 -18.55
N ALA A 141 12.08 -11.72 -19.58
CA ALA A 141 12.41 -11.48 -20.98
C ALA A 141 11.70 -10.23 -21.52
N ALA A 142 12.36 -9.54 -22.47
CA ALA A 142 11.76 -8.42 -23.16
C ALA A 142 10.57 -8.86 -24.04
N VAL A 143 9.49 -8.06 -24.00
CA VAL A 143 8.32 -8.20 -24.87
C VAL A 143 8.41 -7.17 -25.98
N TYR A 144 8.17 -7.60 -27.20
CA TYR A 144 8.17 -6.75 -28.38
C TYR A 144 6.83 -6.81 -29.11
N SER A 145 6.34 -5.64 -29.59
CA SER A 145 5.28 -5.55 -30.59
C SER A 145 5.92 -5.11 -31.91
N GLY A 146 6.09 -6.04 -32.83
CA GLY A 146 6.98 -5.85 -33.98
C GLY A 146 8.43 -5.61 -33.56
N THR A 147 9.00 -4.45 -33.89
CA THR A 147 10.36 -4.06 -33.47
C THR A 147 10.37 -3.15 -32.22
N ARG A 148 9.20 -2.74 -31.73
CA ARG A 148 9.08 -1.83 -30.59
C ARG A 148 9.11 -2.62 -29.29
N LEU A 149 10.00 -2.23 -28.35
CA LEU A 149 9.98 -2.77 -26.99
C LEU A 149 8.69 -2.31 -26.31
N ALA A 150 7.90 -3.26 -25.81
CA ALA A 150 6.60 -3.05 -25.19
C ALA A 150 6.63 -3.18 -23.65
N GLY A 151 7.52 -4.04 -23.14
CA GLY A 151 7.60 -4.33 -21.71
C GLY A 151 8.49 -5.53 -21.43
N TRP A 152 8.22 -6.19 -20.31
CA TRP A 152 8.96 -7.36 -19.88
C TRP A 152 8.01 -8.42 -19.31
N GLN A 153 8.18 -9.66 -19.74
CA GLN A 153 7.51 -10.81 -19.11
C GLN A 153 7.88 -10.88 -17.63
N TRP A 154 7.04 -11.55 -16.87
CA TRP A 154 7.39 -11.92 -15.51
C TRP A 154 8.51 -12.94 -15.51
N GLY A 155 9.50 -12.71 -14.67
CA GLY A 155 10.64 -13.58 -14.49
C GLY A 155 10.46 -14.52 -13.31
N SER A 156 11.57 -14.86 -12.65
CA SER A 156 11.57 -15.73 -11.48
C SER A 156 11.37 -14.94 -10.19
N ASN A 157 10.93 -15.62 -9.14
CA ASN A 157 10.70 -15.11 -7.79
C ASN A 157 11.93 -15.42 -6.87
N ASN A 158 12.44 -14.58 -5.86
CA ASN A 158 13.54 -14.83 -4.87
C ASN A 158 13.15 -14.54 -3.40
N GLY A 159 11.87 -14.31 -3.08
CA GLY A 159 11.39 -14.08 -1.70
C GLY A 159 11.94 -12.82 -1.01
N VAL A 160 12.46 -11.87 -1.76
CA VAL A 160 13.02 -10.64 -1.19
C VAL A 160 12.02 -9.51 -1.34
N LEU A 161 11.65 -8.88 -0.23
CA LEU A 161 10.81 -7.69 -0.23
C LEU A 161 11.46 -6.55 -1.00
N ARG A 162 10.67 -5.88 -1.84
CA ARG A 162 11.07 -4.67 -2.56
C ARG A 162 10.01 -3.60 -2.46
N TRP A 163 10.41 -2.40 -2.81
CA TRP A 163 9.50 -1.27 -2.98
C TRP A 163 9.73 -0.59 -4.31
N GLY A 164 8.65 -0.03 -4.86
CA GLY A 164 8.70 0.81 -6.06
C GLY A 164 7.80 2.02 -5.92
N GLN A 165 7.88 2.94 -6.89
CA GLN A 165 7.08 4.15 -6.98
C GLN A 165 6.20 4.12 -8.22
N ASN A 166 5.02 4.73 -8.10
CA ASN A 166 4.14 5.01 -9.23
C ASN A 166 3.25 6.22 -8.89
N THR A 167 2.25 6.48 -9.73
CA THR A 167 1.23 7.51 -9.49
C THR A 167 -0.15 6.89 -9.71
N ILE A 168 -1.09 7.17 -8.82
CA ILE A 168 -2.48 6.77 -8.97
C ILE A 168 -3.11 7.64 -10.07
N VAL A 169 -3.53 7.03 -11.18
CA VAL A 169 -4.08 7.76 -12.32
C VAL A 169 -5.60 7.73 -12.39
N ALA A 170 -6.23 6.74 -11.72
CA ALA A 170 -7.69 6.58 -11.73
C ALA A 170 -8.16 5.76 -10.53
N THR A 171 -9.48 5.77 -10.33
CA THR A 171 -10.20 4.77 -9.55
C THR A 171 -11.09 3.95 -10.48
N ILE A 172 -11.16 2.63 -10.26
CA ILE A 172 -11.89 1.67 -11.09
C ILE A 172 -12.86 0.89 -10.20
N ASN A 173 -14.09 0.71 -10.68
CA ASN A 173 -15.04 -0.18 -10.01
C ASN A 173 -14.75 -1.63 -10.40
N GLY A 174 -14.20 -2.42 -9.48
CA GLY A 174 -13.88 -3.85 -9.65
C GLY A 174 -15.07 -4.79 -9.38
N GLY A 175 -16.29 -4.26 -9.25
CA GLY A 175 -17.49 -5.05 -8.92
C GLY A 175 -17.55 -5.48 -7.45
N SER A 176 -18.45 -6.42 -7.18
CA SER A 176 -18.74 -6.84 -5.79
C SER A 176 -17.60 -7.62 -5.13
N TYR A 177 -16.72 -8.23 -5.90
CA TYR A 177 -15.61 -9.01 -5.36
C TYR A 177 -14.39 -8.14 -5.04
N TRP A 178 -13.98 -7.28 -5.98
CA TRP A 178 -12.77 -6.44 -5.84
C TRP A 178 -13.04 -5.11 -5.14
N GLY A 179 -14.28 -4.61 -5.22
CA GLY A 179 -14.68 -3.31 -4.71
C GLY A 179 -14.14 -2.15 -5.57
N GLN A 180 -13.96 -1.00 -4.95
CA GLN A 180 -13.31 0.15 -5.58
C GLN A 180 -11.79 -0.03 -5.55
N LEU A 181 -11.15 0.17 -6.70
CA LEU A 181 -9.72 -0.03 -6.90
C LEU A 181 -9.04 1.29 -7.25
N LEU A 182 -7.85 1.49 -6.72
CA LEU A 182 -6.87 2.46 -7.20
C LEU A 182 -6.16 1.83 -8.40
N TYR A 183 -5.91 2.60 -9.46
CA TYR A 183 -5.19 2.16 -10.64
C TYR A 183 -3.95 3.00 -10.88
N ALA A 184 -2.82 2.34 -11.11
CA ALA A 184 -1.54 2.96 -11.44
C ALA A 184 -0.96 2.31 -12.69
N VAL A 185 -0.46 3.13 -13.64
CA VAL A 185 0.03 2.64 -14.93
C VAL A 185 1.56 2.54 -14.96
N PHE A 186 2.08 1.55 -15.67
CA PHE A 186 3.50 1.34 -15.86
C PHE A 186 4.02 2.17 -17.03
N THR A 187 4.53 3.36 -16.75
CA THR A 187 4.99 4.30 -17.79
C THR A 187 6.46 4.15 -18.11
N ALA A 188 6.79 4.24 -19.40
CA ALA A 188 8.17 4.38 -19.83
C ALA A 188 8.78 5.64 -19.23
N GLY A 189 9.94 5.52 -18.58
CA GLY A 189 10.63 6.66 -17.98
C GLY A 189 10.00 7.20 -16.69
N GLY A 190 9.18 6.42 -15.99
CA GLY A 190 8.53 6.77 -14.70
C GLY A 190 9.48 7.00 -13.52
N GLY A 191 10.73 7.38 -13.79
CA GLY A 191 11.77 7.59 -12.77
C GLY A 191 12.55 6.32 -12.42
N ALA A 192 13.56 6.48 -11.55
CA ALA A 192 14.44 5.38 -11.18
C ALA A 192 13.70 4.22 -10.51
N ASN A 193 12.69 4.53 -9.70
CA ASN A 193 11.89 3.57 -8.95
C ASN A 193 10.52 3.25 -9.59
N GLY A 194 10.27 3.75 -10.83
CA GLY A 194 9.03 3.52 -11.55
C GLY A 194 8.80 2.03 -11.77
N CYS A 195 7.64 1.53 -11.34
CA CYS A 195 7.39 0.08 -11.27
C CYS A 195 5.98 -0.33 -11.68
N ASP A 196 5.87 -1.61 -12.02
CA ASP A 196 4.64 -2.38 -12.06
C ASP A 196 4.72 -3.55 -11.07
N LEU A 197 3.58 -4.19 -10.81
CA LEU A 197 3.47 -5.37 -9.97
C LEU A 197 3.41 -6.65 -10.82
N ALA A 198 3.62 -7.77 -10.17
CA ALA A 198 3.58 -9.10 -10.75
C ALA A 198 2.88 -10.07 -9.79
N GLN A 199 2.70 -11.31 -10.23
CA GLN A 199 2.24 -12.39 -9.35
C GLN A 199 3.15 -12.48 -8.12
N GLY A 200 2.55 -12.55 -6.92
CA GLY A 200 3.25 -12.57 -5.64
C GLY A 200 3.38 -11.21 -4.98
N ASP A 201 3.04 -10.11 -5.66
CA ASP A 201 2.89 -8.77 -5.06
C ASP A 201 1.48 -8.56 -4.48
N SER A 202 0.59 -9.52 -4.57
CA SER A 202 -0.73 -9.52 -3.91
C SER A 202 -0.61 -9.15 -2.44
N SER A 203 -1.59 -8.42 -1.92
CA SER A 203 -1.60 -7.92 -0.56
C SER A 203 -0.51 -6.87 -0.25
N GLY A 204 0.28 -6.46 -1.25
CA GLY A 204 1.27 -5.39 -1.13
C GLY A 204 0.63 -4.07 -0.71
N PRO A 205 1.10 -3.44 0.39
CA PRO A 205 0.55 -2.16 0.80
C PRO A 205 0.97 -1.04 -0.16
N VAL A 206 0.00 -0.18 -0.48
CA VAL A 206 0.19 1.05 -1.25
C VAL A 206 0.07 2.22 -0.30
N PHE A 207 1.16 2.99 -0.17
CA PHE A 207 1.21 4.19 0.67
C PHE A 207 1.22 5.46 -0.17
N ILE A 208 0.51 6.50 0.27
CA ILE A 208 0.59 7.86 -0.27
C ILE A 208 0.93 8.83 0.85
N ASN A 209 1.56 9.95 0.50
CA ASN A 209 1.84 11.03 1.44
C ASN A 209 0.80 12.15 1.27
N ASP A 210 0.03 12.44 2.31
CA ASP A 210 -1.02 13.46 2.30
C ASP A 210 -0.54 14.84 2.79
N GLY A 211 0.76 15.02 2.93
CA GLY A 211 1.38 16.23 3.48
C GLY A 211 1.57 16.20 5.00
N THR A 212 0.90 15.28 5.71
CA THR A 212 1.10 15.04 7.14
C THR A 212 1.94 13.80 7.43
N GLY A 213 2.13 12.94 6.42
CA GLY A 213 2.90 11.71 6.49
C GLY A 213 2.41 10.65 5.52
N TRP A 214 3.10 9.53 5.51
CA TRP A 214 2.75 8.37 4.70
C TRP A 214 1.60 7.59 5.35
N LYS A 215 0.57 7.25 4.55
CA LYS A 215 -0.64 6.56 4.99
C LYS A 215 -1.01 5.44 4.04
N LEU A 216 -1.52 4.35 4.58
CA LEU A 216 -1.98 3.21 3.81
C LEU A 216 -3.24 3.58 3.03
N ALA A 217 -3.14 3.65 1.71
CA ALA A 217 -4.21 4.03 0.79
C ALA A 217 -4.82 2.83 0.05
N GLY A 218 -4.07 1.73 -0.12
CA GLY A 218 -4.56 0.56 -0.83
C GLY A 218 -3.81 -0.72 -0.49
N ILE A 219 -4.39 -1.84 -0.90
CA ILE A 219 -3.82 -3.19 -0.82
C ILE A 219 -3.81 -3.76 -2.24
N ALA A 220 -2.64 -4.13 -2.76
CA ALA A 220 -2.46 -4.66 -4.12
C ALA A 220 -3.33 -5.90 -4.36
N ALA A 221 -4.09 -5.87 -5.45
CA ALA A 221 -5.12 -6.87 -5.75
C ALA A 221 -4.89 -7.57 -7.09
N ALA A 222 -4.52 -6.83 -8.14
CA ALA A 222 -4.50 -7.32 -9.51
C ALA A 222 -3.55 -6.52 -10.40
N VAL A 223 -3.30 -7.05 -11.59
CA VAL A 223 -2.57 -6.40 -12.68
C VAL A 223 -3.31 -6.63 -13.99
N ASP A 224 -2.98 -5.82 -15.02
CA ASP A 224 -3.49 -6.05 -16.37
C ASP A 224 -2.83 -7.28 -17.01
N GLY A 225 -3.60 -8.01 -17.82
CA GLY A 225 -3.14 -9.18 -18.54
C GLY A 225 -4.13 -10.36 -18.47
N PRO A 226 -3.75 -11.55 -18.98
CA PRO A 226 -2.50 -11.85 -19.72
C PRO A 226 -2.46 -11.22 -21.10
N PHE A 227 -1.27 -11.21 -21.71
CA PHE A 227 -1.01 -10.65 -23.04
C PHE A 227 -0.63 -11.73 -24.04
N ASN A 228 -0.71 -11.39 -25.35
CA ASN A 228 -0.19 -12.22 -26.44
C ASN A 228 0.34 -11.32 -27.57
N THR A 229 1.14 -11.88 -28.45
CA THR A 229 1.62 -11.24 -29.70
C THR A 229 0.74 -11.58 -30.90
N THR A 230 -0.19 -12.54 -30.74
CA THR A 230 -1.12 -13.01 -31.75
C THR A 230 -2.53 -13.14 -31.17
N ASP A 231 -3.52 -13.30 -32.04
CA ASP A 231 -4.93 -13.52 -31.66
C ASP A 231 -5.26 -14.96 -31.28
N THR A 232 -4.27 -15.85 -31.24
CA THR A 232 -4.44 -17.27 -30.96
C THR A 232 -3.31 -17.81 -30.07
N GLY A 233 -3.55 -18.97 -29.46
CA GLY A 233 -2.55 -19.65 -28.63
C GLY A 233 -2.50 -19.18 -27.17
N GLY A 234 -1.50 -19.64 -26.44
CA GLY A 234 -1.29 -19.29 -25.04
C GLY A 234 -0.73 -17.89 -24.87
N GLY A 235 -1.19 -17.19 -23.82
CA GLY A 235 -0.69 -15.88 -23.43
C GLY A 235 0.54 -15.96 -22.51
N PHE A 236 1.01 -14.78 -22.15
CA PHE A 236 2.05 -14.56 -21.15
C PHE A 236 1.68 -13.39 -20.22
N ASP A 237 2.17 -13.44 -18.99
CA ASP A 237 2.05 -12.35 -18.05
C ASP A 237 3.28 -11.43 -18.14
N ALA A 238 3.04 -10.13 -18.07
CA ALA A 238 4.07 -9.12 -18.29
C ALA A 238 3.71 -7.76 -17.68
N ALA A 239 4.73 -6.96 -17.36
CA ALA A 239 4.62 -5.53 -17.11
C ALA A 239 4.81 -4.79 -18.43
N ILE A 240 3.77 -4.14 -18.93
CA ILE A 240 3.72 -3.54 -20.27
C ILE A 240 3.58 -2.02 -20.16
N PHE A 241 4.56 -1.27 -20.66
CA PHE A 241 4.51 0.18 -20.72
C PHE A 241 4.05 0.72 -22.09
N ASP A 242 3.94 -0.14 -23.10
CA ASP A 242 3.40 0.20 -24.41
C ASP A 242 2.76 -1.01 -25.09
N ALA A 243 1.50 -1.26 -24.80
CA ALA A 243 0.74 -2.42 -25.26
C ALA A 243 0.24 -2.34 -26.71
N ARG A 244 0.49 -1.24 -27.43
CA ARG A 244 0.02 -1.07 -28.81
C ARG A 244 0.43 -2.25 -29.72
N GLY A 245 -0.55 -2.83 -30.39
CA GLY A 245 -0.38 -3.95 -31.30
C GLY A 245 -0.21 -5.31 -30.63
N LEU A 246 -0.14 -5.37 -29.28
CA LEU A 246 -0.31 -6.60 -28.52
C LEU A 246 -1.80 -6.96 -28.44
N TYR A 247 -2.06 -8.16 -27.96
CA TYR A 247 -3.38 -8.65 -27.63
C TYR A 247 -3.49 -8.80 -26.11
N ILE A 248 -4.65 -8.45 -25.55
CA ILE A 248 -5.01 -8.69 -24.15
C ILE A 248 -6.19 -9.66 -24.10
N TRP A 249 -6.18 -10.58 -23.14
CA TRP A 249 -7.28 -11.52 -22.96
C TRP A 249 -8.53 -10.83 -22.42
N ASN A 250 -9.64 -11.02 -23.10
CA ASN A 250 -10.95 -10.61 -22.61
C ASN A 250 -11.69 -11.82 -22.03
N SER A 251 -11.90 -11.81 -20.70
CA SER A 251 -12.57 -12.90 -19.99
C SER A 251 -14.06 -12.98 -20.28
N ASP A 252 -14.71 -11.90 -20.68
CA ASP A 252 -16.14 -11.89 -20.95
C ASP A 252 -16.46 -12.55 -22.30
N THR A 253 -15.61 -12.29 -23.31
CA THR A 253 -15.77 -12.87 -24.64
C THR A 253 -14.96 -14.15 -24.84
N GLN A 254 -14.00 -14.46 -23.95
CA GLN A 254 -13.06 -15.57 -24.05
C GLN A 254 -12.20 -15.49 -25.33
N GLU A 255 -11.79 -14.27 -25.70
CA GLU A 255 -11.05 -13.98 -26.92
C GLU A 255 -9.89 -13.02 -26.64
N TRP A 256 -8.85 -13.13 -27.48
CA TRP A 256 -7.77 -12.16 -27.55
C TRP A 256 -8.24 -10.91 -28.28
N GLN A 257 -8.16 -9.77 -27.63
CA GLN A 257 -8.49 -8.46 -28.23
C GLN A 257 -7.23 -7.69 -28.53
N GLN A 258 -7.07 -7.28 -29.80
CA GLN A 258 -5.94 -6.45 -30.18
C GLN A 258 -6.06 -5.05 -29.60
N ILE A 259 -4.98 -4.60 -28.96
CA ILE A 259 -4.81 -3.22 -28.52
C ILE A 259 -4.40 -2.38 -29.74
N PRO A 260 -5.16 -1.33 -30.11
CA PRO A 260 -4.90 -0.56 -31.33
C PRO A 260 -3.51 0.07 -31.38
N ASN A 261 -2.92 0.13 -32.56
CA ASN A 261 -1.69 0.86 -32.83
C ASN A 261 -1.96 2.38 -32.94
N GLY A 262 -2.34 3.03 -31.82
CA GLY A 262 -2.51 4.47 -31.74
C GLY A 262 -1.18 5.25 -31.82
N PRO A 263 -1.23 6.59 -31.92
CA PRO A 263 -0.03 7.43 -31.94
C PRO A 263 0.69 7.46 -30.57
N GLU A 264 -0.05 7.40 -29.48
CA GLU A 264 0.48 7.50 -28.13
C GLU A 264 0.66 6.11 -27.48
N PRO A 265 1.67 5.90 -26.62
CA PRO A 265 1.83 4.67 -25.86
C PRO A 265 0.58 4.30 -25.06
N GLU A 266 0.25 3.02 -25.03
CA GLU A 266 -0.85 2.46 -24.27
C GLU A 266 -0.24 1.63 -23.11
N ALA A 267 -0.08 2.27 -21.96
CA ALA A 267 0.49 1.61 -20.79
C ALA A 267 -0.58 0.78 -20.05
N THR A 268 -0.17 -0.36 -19.52
CA THR A 268 -0.93 -1.17 -18.58
C THR A 268 -0.40 -0.98 -17.15
N GLY A 269 -0.99 -1.62 -16.14
CA GLY A 269 -0.56 -1.39 -14.77
C GLY A 269 -1.21 -2.31 -13.76
N PHE A 270 -1.27 -1.84 -12.53
CA PHE A 270 -1.77 -2.60 -11.40
C PHE A 270 -2.93 -1.92 -10.67
N TYR A 271 -3.64 -2.73 -9.92
CA TYR A 271 -4.80 -2.35 -9.13
C TYR A 271 -4.55 -2.61 -7.64
N ALA A 272 -5.03 -1.70 -6.79
CA ALA A 272 -5.05 -1.90 -5.34
C ALA A 272 -6.43 -1.60 -4.79
N THR A 273 -6.96 -2.45 -3.91
CA THR A 273 -8.24 -2.20 -3.25
C THR A 273 -8.14 -0.93 -2.40
N GLN A 274 -9.00 0.04 -2.67
CA GLN A 274 -8.99 1.36 -2.04
C GLN A 274 -9.42 1.28 -0.58
N VAL A 275 -8.56 1.75 0.34
CA VAL A 275 -8.79 1.71 1.79
C VAL A 275 -9.81 2.75 2.24
N SER A 276 -9.75 3.97 1.72
CA SER A 276 -10.56 5.11 2.19
C SER A 276 -12.06 4.87 2.10
N VAL A 277 -12.53 4.22 1.01
CA VAL A 277 -13.95 3.90 0.83
C VAL A 277 -14.42 2.73 1.71
N ARG A 278 -13.50 2.02 2.36
CA ARG A 278 -13.78 0.92 3.29
C ARG A 278 -13.57 1.31 4.77
N ALA A 279 -13.27 2.59 5.03
CA ALA A 279 -12.98 3.12 6.37
C ALA A 279 -14.04 2.72 7.42
N SER A 280 -15.32 2.85 7.08
CA SER A 280 -16.42 2.50 8.01
C SER A 280 -16.45 0.99 8.35
N TRP A 281 -16.18 0.12 7.37
CA TRP A 281 -16.05 -1.31 7.62
C TRP A 281 -14.83 -1.61 8.49
N ILE A 282 -13.65 -1.06 8.17
CA ILE A 282 -12.44 -1.24 8.97
C ILE A 282 -12.69 -0.81 10.43
N GLN A 283 -13.30 0.36 10.64
CA GLN A 283 -13.64 0.86 11.97
C GLN A 283 -14.67 0.00 12.71
N SER A 284 -15.55 -0.71 12.00
CA SER A 284 -16.51 -1.62 12.62
C SER A 284 -15.88 -2.91 13.12
N VAL A 285 -14.73 -3.30 12.58
CA VAL A 285 -13.98 -4.50 12.96
C VAL A 285 -12.96 -4.20 14.05
N ILE A 286 -12.24 -3.07 13.92
CA ILE A 286 -11.23 -2.67 14.90
C ILE A 286 -11.95 -1.95 16.03
N PRO A 287 -11.90 -2.48 17.27
CA PRO A 287 -12.46 -1.77 18.42
C PRO A 287 -11.84 -0.35 18.49
N SER A 288 -12.68 0.67 18.57
CA SER A 288 -12.18 1.97 19.01
C SER A 288 -11.53 1.74 20.37
N GLU A 289 -10.22 2.05 20.48
CA GLU A 289 -9.61 2.15 21.81
C GLU A 289 -10.59 2.93 22.68
N PRO A 290 -10.99 2.40 23.86
CA PRO A 290 -11.76 3.23 24.76
C PRO A 290 -10.95 4.52 24.90
N VAL A 291 -11.58 5.65 24.62
CA VAL A 291 -10.99 6.95 24.95
C VAL A 291 -10.75 6.86 26.43
N GLY A 292 -9.54 6.40 26.79
CA GLY A 292 -9.14 6.30 28.18
C GLY A 292 -9.37 7.69 28.72
N ASP A 293 -10.24 7.81 29.73
CA ASP A 293 -10.37 9.05 30.46
C ASP A 293 -8.95 9.55 30.65
N ALA A 294 -8.64 10.72 30.09
CA ALA A 294 -7.31 11.30 30.22
C ALA A 294 -6.96 11.16 31.69
N PRO A 295 -5.84 10.55 32.09
CA PRO A 295 -5.60 10.22 33.47
C PRO A 295 -5.84 11.51 34.27
N LEU A 296 -6.97 11.58 34.93
CA LEU A 296 -7.24 12.64 35.90
C LEU A 296 -6.03 12.55 36.81
N PHE A 297 -5.20 13.59 36.77
CA PHE A 297 -3.99 13.66 37.56
C PHE A 297 -4.33 13.06 38.92
N SER A 298 -3.81 11.91 39.24
CA SER A 298 -4.03 11.28 40.54
C SER A 298 -3.60 12.25 41.59
N GLY A 299 -4.33 12.35 42.71
CA GLY A 299 -4.20 13.39 43.74
C GLY A 299 -2.80 13.94 44.04
N PRO A 300 -1.68 13.12 43.95
CA PRO A 300 -0.31 13.61 44.07
C PRO A 300 0.10 14.61 42.98
N GLY A 301 -0.37 14.45 41.72
CA GLY A 301 -0.04 15.38 40.61
C GLY A 301 -0.73 16.75 40.73
N LEU A 302 -1.98 16.77 41.18
CA LEU A 302 -2.69 17.99 41.50
C LEU A 302 -2.07 18.75 42.70
N ALA A 303 -1.58 18.02 43.70
CA ALA A 303 -0.90 18.62 44.83
C ALA A 303 0.44 19.26 44.42
N LEU A 304 1.19 18.67 43.49
CA LEU A 304 2.43 19.27 42.97
C LEU A 304 2.18 20.52 42.13
N LEU A 305 1.14 20.53 41.30
CA LEU A 305 0.76 21.70 40.51
C LEU A 305 0.26 22.84 41.41
N ALA A 306 -0.53 22.54 42.45
CA ALA A 306 -0.98 23.52 43.44
C ALA A 306 0.18 24.10 44.27
N CYS A 307 1.18 23.26 44.64
CA CYS A 307 2.38 23.75 45.34
C CYS A 307 3.26 24.65 44.47
N LEU A 308 3.36 24.35 43.15
CA LEU A 308 4.10 25.21 42.20
C LEU A 308 3.42 26.55 42.00
N LEU A 309 2.09 26.60 41.89
CA LEU A 309 1.32 27.84 41.73
C LEU A 309 1.30 28.70 43.02
N LEU A 310 1.25 28.06 44.20
CA LEU A 310 1.35 28.78 45.48
C LEU A 310 2.77 29.26 45.76
N GLY A 311 3.81 28.53 45.36
CA GLY A 311 5.20 28.95 45.50
C GLY A 311 5.54 30.18 44.67
N THR A 312 5.05 30.27 43.43
CA THR A 312 5.26 31.43 42.56
C THR A 312 4.48 32.66 43.05
N GLY A 313 3.28 32.45 43.60
CA GLY A 313 2.47 33.55 44.22
C GLY A 313 3.14 34.15 45.45
N ALA A 314 3.73 33.34 46.34
CA ALA A 314 4.45 33.79 47.52
C ALA A 314 5.78 34.51 47.18
N TYR A 315 6.45 34.11 46.08
CA TYR A 315 7.65 34.79 45.61
C TYR A 315 7.34 36.19 45.04
N MET A 316 6.24 36.33 44.30
CA MET A 316 5.81 37.62 43.76
C MET A 316 5.30 38.60 44.84
N ALA A 317 4.71 38.08 45.94
CA ALA A 317 4.24 38.91 47.04
C ALA A 317 5.38 39.49 47.90
N ARG A 318 6.53 38.78 48.02
CA ARG A 318 7.70 39.28 48.74
C ARG A 318 8.54 40.29 47.95
N GLY A 319 8.40 40.41 46.65
CA GLY A 319 9.13 41.35 45.80
C GLY A 319 8.58 42.77 45.77
N ARG A 320 7.43 43.07 46.47
CA ARG A 320 6.79 44.38 46.46
C ARG A 320 6.93 45.17 47.75
N SER A 321 7.77 44.80 48.73
CA SER A 321 7.87 45.46 50.03
C SER A 321 9.19 46.20 50.29
N CYS A 322 9.95 46.59 49.28
CA CYS A 322 11.16 47.39 49.45
C CYS A 322 11.31 48.42 48.35
N ILE A 323 10.46 49.42 48.27
CA ILE A 323 10.79 50.75 47.74
C ILE A 323 10.02 51.78 48.60
N GLY A 324 10.65 52.17 49.65
CA GLY A 324 10.28 53.30 50.46
C GLY A 324 11.27 54.41 50.28
N GLU A 325 10.76 55.57 50.02
CA GLU A 325 11.20 56.95 50.08
C GLU A 325 12.62 57.26 50.62
N SER A 326 13.33 58.05 49.81
CA SER A 326 14.14 59.24 50.26
C SER A 326 14.68 59.82 48.95
N GLY A 327 14.49 61.06 48.54
CA GLY A 327 14.48 62.28 49.28
C GLY A 327 15.62 63.19 48.79
N TRP A 328 15.31 64.20 47.92
CA TRP A 328 15.95 65.50 47.72
C TRP A 328 17.46 65.68 47.45
N ILE A 329 17.72 66.56 46.51
CA ILE A 329 18.63 67.73 46.43
C ILE A 329 19.74 67.64 45.40
N ARG A 330 19.63 68.47 44.45
CA ARG A 330 20.28 69.50 43.62
C ARG A 330 20.46 69.12 42.15
#